data_6836abb5714bf8111d9601e8515541da
#
_entry.id   6836abb5714bf8111d9601e8515541da
#
_cell.length_a   1.000
_cell.length_b   1.000
_cell.length_c   1.000
_cell.angle_alpha   90.00
_cell.angle_beta   90.00
_cell.angle_gamma   90.00
#
_symmetry.space_group_name_H-M   'P 1'
#
loop_
_entity.id
_entity.type
_entity.pdbx_description
1 polymer ?
#
loop_
_entity_poly.entity_id
_entity_poly.type
_entity_poly.pdbx_seq_one_letter_code
_entity_poly.pdbx_strand_id
1 'polypeptide(L)'
;GAPLDRDDLHAVIRRRFDDGFLVIPGLDVADFVVPLDQCLKKIDIARHGVPLAHCNQISVVNGSFEDVMRRRPSTLLLPYCAKLTECDLRYEKECRQCGEGGCSIGPAWEMGRNNGLDVISIVSFEDLWEELTRMKADGVSAYIGCCCQPFFAKHVDDFKRSRLPGILLDIDNTT
;
A
#
# COMPACT_ATOMS: atom_id res chain seq x y z
N GLY A 1 -8.08 -3.80 -31.23
CA GLY A 1 -9.07 -4.45 -30.39
C GLY A 1 -9.03 -3.82 -29.01
N ALA A 2 -10.16 -3.74 -28.32
CA ALA A 2 -10.18 -3.29 -26.93
C ALA A 2 -9.28 -4.21 -26.08
N PRO A 3 -8.57 -3.71 -25.08
CA PRO A 3 -7.83 -4.57 -24.16
C PRO A 3 -8.82 -5.51 -23.46
N LEU A 4 -8.45 -6.79 -23.33
CA LEU A 4 -9.19 -7.73 -22.51
C LEU A 4 -9.29 -7.20 -21.08
N ASP A 5 -10.46 -7.26 -20.49
CA ASP A 5 -10.59 -6.96 -19.08
C ASP A 5 -10.00 -8.10 -18.22
N ARG A 6 -9.97 -7.92 -16.91
CA ARG A 6 -9.36 -8.85 -15.98
C ARG A 6 -10.08 -10.21 -15.97
N ASP A 7 -11.41 -10.18 -15.97
CA ASP A 7 -12.23 -11.39 -15.89
C ASP A 7 -12.15 -12.17 -17.21
N ASP A 8 -12.10 -11.47 -18.34
CA ASP A 8 -11.84 -12.06 -19.66
C ASP A 8 -10.48 -12.76 -19.71
N LEU A 9 -9.43 -12.13 -19.16
CA LEU A 9 -8.09 -12.70 -19.14
C LEU A 9 -8.01 -13.95 -18.25
N HIS A 10 -8.65 -13.93 -17.08
CA HIS A 10 -8.76 -15.10 -16.20
C HIS A 10 -9.51 -16.26 -16.88
N ALA A 11 -10.60 -15.95 -17.59
CA ALA A 11 -11.37 -16.94 -18.32
C ALA A 11 -10.54 -17.58 -19.46
N VAL A 12 -9.78 -16.77 -20.19
CA VAL A 12 -8.88 -17.27 -21.26
C VAL A 12 -7.79 -18.18 -20.70
N ILE A 13 -7.16 -17.79 -19.59
CA ILE A 13 -6.10 -18.61 -18.97
C ILE A 13 -6.64 -19.91 -18.43
N ARG A 14 -7.76 -19.88 -17.71
CA ARG A 14 -8.42 -21.07 -17.19
C ARG A 14 -8.76 -22.03 -18.32
N ARG A 15 -9.38 -21.54 -19.39
CA ARG A 15 -9.70 -22.33 -20.57
C ARG A 15 -8.46 -22.96 -21.21
N ARG A 16 -7.36 -22.18 -21.34
CA ARG A 16 -6.10 -22.71 -21.90
C ARG A 16 -5.48 -23.77 -21.02
N PHE A 17 -5.61 -23.66 -19.71
CA PHE A 17 -5.18 -24.66 -18.77
C PHE A 17 -6.02 -25.95 -18.91
N ASP A 18 -7.34 -25.83 -18.92
CA ASP A 18 -8.29 -26.95 -19.06
C ASP A 18 -8.13 -27.67 -20.42
N ASP A 19 -7.82 -26.92 -21.49
CA ASP A 19 -7.53 -27.47 -22.83
C ASP A 19 -6.14 -28.16 -22.91
N GLY A 20 -5.38 -28.22 -21.81
CA GLY A 20 -4.08 -28.87 -21.75
C GLY A 20 -2.92 -28.08 -22.37
N PHE A 21 -3.11 -26.83 -22.75
CA PHE A 21 -2.05 -25.98 -23.33
C PHE A 21 -0.98 -25.56 -22.31
N LEU A 22 -1.28 -25.67 -21.03
CA LEU A 22 -0.40 -25.29 -19.92
C LEU A 22 -0.29 -26.42 -18.89
N VAL A 23 -0.23 -27.66 -19.32
CA VAL A 23 -0.10 -28.80 -18.42
C VAL A 23 1.32 -28.84 -17.87
N ILE A 24 1.48 -28.40 -16.64
CA ILE A 24 2.68 -28.60 -15.84
C ILE A 24 2.33 -29.63 -14.78
N PRO A 25 2.95 -30.82 -14.75
CA PRO A 25 2.63 -31.83 -13.76
C PRO A 25 2.72 -31.27 -12.33
N GLY A 26 1.65 -31.44 -11.55
CA GLY A 26 1.58 -30.98 -10.16
C GLY A 26 1.21 -29.50 -9.98
N LEU A 27 0.88 -28.77 -11.04
CA LEU A 27 0.39 -27.39 -10.96
C LEU A 27 -1.14 -27.35 -11.11
N ASP A 28 -1.84 -26.76 -10.15
CA ASP A 28 -3.28 -26.49 -10.24
C ASP A 28 -3.54 -25.12 -10.90
N VAL A 29 -4.70 -24.94 -11.49
CA VAL A 29 -5.20 -23.62 -11.97
C VAL A 29 -5.14 -22.57 -10.86
N ALA A 30 -5.47 -22.95 -9.62
CA ALA A 30 -5.40 -22.07 -8.46
C ALA A 30 -3.99 -21.51 -8.22
N ASP A 31 -2.94 -22.32 -8.43
CA ASP A 31 -1.54 -21.91 -8.28
C ASP A 31 -1.10 -20.90 -9.34
N PHE A 32 -1.81 -20.84 -10.48
CA PHE A 32 -1.51 -19.93 -11.58
C PHE A 32 -2.28 -18.60 -11.49
N VAL A 33 -3.51 -18.64 -11.01
CA VAL A 33 -4.39 -17.45 -10.95
C VAL A 33 -3.88 -16.43 -9.95
N VAL A 34 -3.35 -16.86 -8.79
CA VAL A 34 -2.85 -15.92 -7.77
C VAL A 34 -1.63 -15.12 -8.23
N PRO A 35 -0.57 -15.71 -8.82
CA PRO A 35 0.54 -14.94 -9.39
C PRO A 35 0.10 -13.99 -10.51
N LEU A 36 -0.82 -14.43 -11.37
CA LEU A 36 -1.35 -13.60 -12.44
C LEU A 36 -2.11 -12.39 -11.89
N ASP A 37 -2.94 -12.60 -10.90
CA ASP A 37 -3.69 -11.54 -10.24
C ASP A 37 -2.77 -10.46 -9.66
N GLN A 38 -1.66 -10.87 -9.06
CA GLN A 38 -0.62 -9.96 -8.58
C GLN A 38 0.05 -9.19 -9.73
N CYS A 39 0.35 -9.86 -10.84
CA CYS A 39 0.92 -9.21 -12.03
C CYS A 39 -0.05 -8.17 -12.61
N LEU A 40 -1.33 -8.50 -12.71
CA LEU A 40 -2.35 -7.58 -13.21
C LEU A 40 -2.51 -6.35 -12.32
N LYS A 41 -2.49 -6.51 -10.99
CA LYS A 41 -2.49 -5.39 -10.04
C LYS A 41 -1.29 -4.47 -10.25
N LYS A 42 -0.10 -5.02 -10.47
CA LYS A 42 1.12 -4.24 -10.74
C LYS A 42 1.04 -3.47 -12.05
N ILE A 43 0.53 -4.10 -13.10
CA ILE A 43 0.32 -3.46 -14.40
C ILE A 43 -0.69 -2.30 -14.26
N ASP A 44 -1.74 -2.50 -13.48
CA ASP A 44 -2.75 -1.49 -13.23
C ASP A 44 -2.14 -0.26 -12.54
N ILE A 45 -1.32 -0.47 -11.49
CA ILE A 45 -0.58 0.59 -10.81
C ILE A 45 0.38 1.31 -11.78
N ALA A 46 1.12 0.56 -12.62
CA ALA A 46 2.07 1.13 -13.58
C ALA A 46 1.41 2.04 -14.62
N ARG A 47 0.14 1.77 -15.01
CA ARG A 47 -0.63 2.63 -15.93
C ARG A 47 -0.84 4.05 -15.40
N HIS A 48 -0.73 4.26 -14.10
CA HIS A 48 -0.82 5.57 -13.45
C HIS A 48 0.53 6.28 -13.31
N GLY A 49 1.56 5.83 -14.05
CA GLY A 49 2.87 6.48 -14.10
C GLY A 49 3.85 6.03 -13.00
N VAL A 50 3.48 5.03 -12.21
CA VAL A 50 4.40 4.43 -11.22
C VAL A 50 5.40 3.54 -11.96
N PRO A 51 6.72 3.71 -11.77
CA PRO A 51 7.72 2.83 -12.37
C PRO A 51 7.49 1.38 -11.97
N LEU A 52 7.55 0.45 -12.93
CA LEU A 52 7.23 -0.96 -12.71
C LEU A 52 8.07 -1.58 -11.57
N ALA A 53 9.32 -1.12 -11.41
CA ALA A 53 10.19 -1.55 -10.32
C ALA A 53 9.62 -1.26 -8.92
N HIS A 54 8.83 -0.21 -8.77
CA HIS A 54 8.21 0.21 -7.50
C HIS A 54 6.79 -0.33 -7.29
N CYS A 55 6.16 -0.90 -8.32
CA CYS A 55 4.80 -1.43 -8.17
C CYS A 55 4.70 -2.59 -7.17
N ASN A 56 5.82 -3.30 -6.91
CA ASN A 56 5.89 -4.35 -5.88
C ASN A 56 5.85 -3.81 -4.44
N GLN A 57 6.20 -2.54 -4.26
CA GLN A 57 6.24 -1.87 -2.95
C GLN A 57 4.90 -1.21 -2.62
N ILE A 58 3.87 -1.41 -3.45
CA ILE A 58 2.58 -0.78 -3.30
C ILE A 58 1.50 -1.83 -3.05
N SER A 59 0.81 -1.69 -1.93
CA SER A 59 -0.40 -2.43 -1.60
C SER A 59 -1.59 -1.49 -1.56
N VAL A 60 -2.75 -1.97 -1.99
CA VAL A 60 -3.99 -1.19 -1.96
C VAL A 60 -5.04 -1.90 -1.12
N VAL A 61 -5.72 -1.17 -0.26
CA VAL A 61 -6.78 -1.69 0.60
C VAL A 61 -8.07 -0.92 0.36
N ASN A 62 -9.20 -1.64 0.43
CA ASN A 62 -10.56 -1.08 0.33
C ASN A 62 -10.86 -0.31 -0.98
N GLY A 63 -10.24 -0.73 -2.09
CA GLY A 63 -10.46 -0.16 -3.41
C GLY A 63 -9.38 -0.56 -4.41
N SER A 64 -9.39 0.05 -5.58
CA SER A 64 -8.29 -0.02 -6.56
C SER A 64 -7.32 1.16 -6.38
N PHE A 65 -6.14 1.09 -7.00
CA PHE A 65 -5.20 2.21 -7.00
C PHE A 65 -5.84 3.47 -7.58
N GLU A 66 -6.54 3.33 -8.71
CA GLU A 66 -7.28 4.42 -9.35
C GLU A 66 -8.35 5.02 -8.43
N ASP A 67 -9.12 4.17 -7.72
CA ASP A 67 -10.15 4.65 -6.80
C ASP A 67 -9.56 5.51 -5.67
N VAL A 68 -8.44 5.07 -5.08
CA VAL A 68 -7.76 5.84 -4.04
C VAL A 68 -7.24 7.16 -4.58
N MET A 69 -6.58 7.15 -5.74
CA MET A 69 -6.04 8.37 -6.36
C MET A 69 -7.14 9.36 -6.74
N ARG A 70 -8.27 8.89 -7.28
CA ARG A 70 -9.45 9.72 -7.61
C ARG A 70 -10.05 10.40 -6.38
N ARG A 71 -9.99 9.73 -5.23
CA ARG A 71 -10.47 10.28 -3.95
C ARG A 71 -9.56 11.35 -3.36
N ARG A 72 -8.38 11.56 -3.95
CA ARG A 72 -7.37 12.53 -3.50
C ARG A 72 -7.02 12.32 -2.02
N PRO A 73 -6.17 11.37 -1.70
CA PRO A 73 -5.73 11.14 -0.31
C PRO A 73 -5.31 12.45 0.35
N SER A 74 -5.78 12.69 1.56
CA SER A 74 -5.49 13.91 2.32
C SER A 74 -4.58 13.67 3.53
N THR A 75 -4.28 12.41 3.84
CA THR A 75 -3.48 12.04 5.01
C THR A 75 -2.34 11.11 4.62
N LEU A 76 -1.16 11.32 5.20
CA LEU A 76 0.01 10.47 5.11
C LEU A 76 0.34 9.90 6.50
N LEU A 77 0.31 8.57 6.63
CA LEU A 77 0.66 7.86 7.85
C LEU A 77 2.09 7.32 7.74
N LEU A 78 2.96 7.71 8.65
CA LEU A 78 4.37 7.32 8.68
C LEU A 78 4.66 6.48 9.94
N PRO A 79 5.41 5.38 9.85
CA PRO A 79 5.68 4.53 11.00
C PRO A 79 6.82 5.09 11.87
N TYR A 80 6.65 5.05 13.17
CA TYR A 80 7.67 5.50 14.14
C TYR A 80 8.99 4.72 14.01
N CYS A 81 8.92 3.45 13.62
CA CYS A 81 10.12 2.60 13.55
C CYS A 81 11.12 3.05 12.47
N ALA A 82 10.69 3.85 11.51
CA ALA A 82 11.57 4.44 10.50
C ALA A 82 12.23 5.76 10.96
N LYS A 83 11.91 6.26 12.17
CA LYS A 83 12.70 7.31 12.82
C LYS A 83 13.98 6.71 13.38
N LEU A 84 15.05 7.51 13.45
CA LEU A 84 16.32 7.10 14.08
C LEU A 84 16.08 6.61 15.52
N THR A 85 16.89 5.67 15.97
CA THR A 85 16.80 5.10 17.32
C THR A 85 17.02 6.17 18.38
N GLU A 86 17.90 7.14 18.09
CA GLU A 86 18.29 8.24 18.95
C GLU A 86 17.33 9.45 18.86
N CYS A 87 16.28 9.36 18.04
CA CYS A 87 15.34 10.47 17.88
C CYS A 87 14.50 10.67 19.14
N ASP A 88 14.58 11.85 19.77
CA ASP A 88 13.78 12.22 20.94
C ASP A 88 12.27 12.12 20.69
N LEU A 89 11.85 12.29 19.43
CA LEU A 89 10.46 12.21 19.02
C LEU A 89 10.11 10.86 18.37
N ARG A 90 10.90 9.81 18.63
CA ARG A 90 10.66 8.50 18.01
C ARG A 90 9.25 7.98 18.27
N TYR A 91 8.77 8.13 19.48
CA TYR A 91 7.45 7.66 19.91
C TYR A 91 6.38 8.75 19.95
N GLU A 92 6.66 9.90 19.32
CA GLU A 92 5.70 10.99 19.21
C GLU A 92 5.03 11.01 17.83
N LYS A 93 3.83 11.55 17.77
CA LYS A 93 3.07 11.70 16.50
C LYS A 93 3.64 12.76 15.57
N GLU A 94 4.58 13.57 16.05
CA GLU A 94 5.18 14.69 15.35
C GLU A 94 6.61 14.40 14.87
N CYS A 95 7.11 15.23 13.96
CA CYS A 95 8.50 15.26 13.51
C CYS A 95 9.01 16.70 13.44
N ARG A 96 10.20 16.97 14.00
CA ARG A 96 10.86 18.27 13.91
C ARG A 96 11.56 18.54 12.59
N GLN A 97 11.65 17.54 11.70
CA GLN A 97 12.38 17.66 10.42
C GLN A 97 13.84 18.13 10.64
N CYS A 98 14.51 17.53 11.64
CA CYS A 98 15.85 17.97 12.08
C CYS A 98 16.94 17.83 11.01
N GLY A 99 16.68 17.11 9.89
CA GLY A 99 17.67 16.93 8.83
C GLY A 99 18.82 15.99 9.18
N GLU A 100 18.75 15.28 10.30
CA GLU A 100 19.78 14.32 10.68
C GLU A 100 19.90 13.19 9.66
N GLY A 101 21.13 12.92 9.26
CA GLY A 101 21.43 11.95 8.20
C GLY A 101 20.92 10.54 8.54
N GLY A 102 20.33 9.88 7.56
CA GLY A 102 19.80 8.53 7.67
C GLY A 102 18.34 8.42 8.13
N CYS A 103 17.71 9.49 8.61
CA CYS A 103 16.29 9.50 8.93
C CYS A 103 15.45 9.68 7.67
N SER A 104 14.64 8.69 7.32
CA SER A 104 13.72 8.76 6.17
C SER A 104 12.41 9.51 6.49
N ILE A 105 12.06 9.64 7.77
CA ILE A 105 10.79 10.26 8.18
C ILE A 105 10.80 11.78 7.96
N GLY A 106 11.90 12.47 8.26
CA GLY A 106 11.99 13.92 8.05
C GLY A 106 11.67 14.34 6.61
N PRO A 107 12.38 13.82 5.60
CA PRO A 107 12.09 14.09 4.19
C PRO A 107 10.67 13.68 3.77
N ALA A 108 10.17 12.52 4.22
CA ALA A 108 8.80 12.08 3.92
C ALA A 108 7.74 13.01 4.54
N TRP A 109 8.01 13.50 5.75
CA TRP A 109 7.15 14.47 6.44
C TRP A 109 7.06 15.79 5.66
N GLU A 110 8.22 16.33 5.27
CA GLU A 110 8.30 17.55 4.47
C GLU A 110 7.59 17.39 3.13
N MET A 111 7.84 16.29 2.42
CA MET A 111 7.19 16.00 1.15
C MET A 111 5.66 15.92 1.31
N GLY A 112 5.17 15.25 2.34
CA GLY A 112 3.74 15.15 2.62
C GLY A 112 3.11 16.52 2.85
N ARG A 113 3.71 17.34 3.70
CA ARG A 113 3.24 18.70 4.00
C ARG A 113 3.27 19.60 2.77
N ASN A 114 4.33 19.56 1.98
CA ASN A 114 4.45 20.35 0.75
C ASN A 114 3.41 19.96 -0.32
N ASN A 115 2.89 18.74 -0.24
CA ASN A 115 1.78 18.27 -1.09
C ASN A 115 0.40 18.44 -0.44
N GLY A 116 0.30 19.16 0.66
CA GLY A 116 -0.98 19.48 1.33
C GLY A 116 -1.58 18.30 2.10
N LEU A 117 -0.79 17.30 2.44
CA LEU A 117 -1.25 16.17 3.25
C LEU A 117 -1.14 16.50 4.75
N ASP A 118 -2.10 16.02 5.51
CA ASP A 118 -1.96 15.90 6.96
C ASP A 118 -1.03 14.71 7.25
N VAL A 119 0.09 14.96 7.94
CA VAL A 119 1.12 13.95 8.15
C VAL A 119 1.15 13.55 9.61
N ILE A 120 1.04 12.25 9.88
CA ILE A 120 0.93 11.69 11.23
C ILE A 120 1.91 10.52 11.37
N SER A 121 2.70 10.51 12.46
CA SER A 121 3.47 9.33 12.85
C SER A 121 2.59 8.35 13.62
N ILE A 122 2.62 7.09 13.22
CA ILE A 122 1.95 5.99 13.90
C ILE A 122 2.94 5.32 14.85
N VAL A 123 2.60 5.23 16.11
CA VAL A 123 3.49 4.76 17.18
C VAL A 123 3.18 3.35 17.70
N SER A 124 1.99 2.81 17.39
CA SER A 124 1.60 1.42 17.69
C SER A 124 0.49 0.96 16.75
N PHE A 125 0.09 -0.31 16.85
CA PHE A 125 -1.07 -0.81 16.12
C PHE A 125 -2.38 -0.19 16.65
N GLU A 126 -2.50 -0.05 17.95
CA GLU A 126 -3.66 0.56 18.60
C GLU A 126 -3.83 2.01 18.12
N ASP A 127 -2.73 2.75 18.07
CA ASP A 127 -2.70 4.13 17.53
C ASP A 127 -3.13 4.17 16.06
N LEU A 128 -2.64 3.22 15.23
CA LEU A 128 -3.10 3.10 13.84
C LEU A 128 -4.62 2.90 13.76
N TRP A 129 -5.16 2.03 14.60
CA TRP A 129 -6.59 1.74 14.60
C TRP A 129 -7.43 2.95 15.04
N GLU A 130 -6.98 3.67 16.06
CA GLU A 130 -7.60 4.90 16.51
C GLU A 130 -7.59 5.96 15.40
N GLU A 131 -6.45 6.14 14.72
CA GLU A 131 -6.32 7.12 13.63
C GLU A 131 -7.19 6.75 12.42
N LEU A 132 -7.22 5.50 12.00
CA LEU A 132 -8.10 5.04 10.91
C LEU A 132 -9.59 5.27 11.27
N THR A 133 -9.94 5.04 12.53
CA THR A 133 -11.32 5.25 13.01
C THR A 133 -11.66 6.74 13.05
N ARG A 134 -10.76 7.59 13.55
CA ARG A 134 -10.90 9.04 13.58
C ARG A 134 -11.02 9.61 12.16
N MET A 135 -10.09 9.26 11.27
CA MET A 135 -10.11 9.72 9.88
C MET A 135 -11.45 9.38 9.19
N LYS A 136 -11.97 8.19 9.45
CA LYS A 136 -13.27 7.81 8.90
C LYS A 136 -14.42 8.64 9.47
N ALA A 137 -14.41 8.92 10.77
CA ALA A 137 -15.41 9.77 11.41
C ALA A 137 -15.34 11.22 10.89
N ASP A 138 -14.13 11.71 10.62
CA ASP A 138 -13.88 13.06 10.08
C ASP A 138 -14.15 13.16 8.56
N GLY A 139 -14.59 12.07 7.92
CA GLY A 139 -14.94 12.06 6.50
C GLY A 139 -13.74 12.04 5.55
N VAL A 140 -12.55 11.63 6.02
CA VAL A 140 -11.39 11.40 5.15
C VAL A 140 -11.75 10.34 4.12
N SER A 141 -11.57 10.67 2.84
CA SER A 141 -12.03 9.82 1.73
C SER A 141 -11.02 8.73 1.35
N ALA A 142 -9.72 8.98 1.59
CA ALA A 142 -8.62 8.06 1.33
C ALA A 142 -7.33 8.52 2.03
N TYR A 143 -6.37 7.61 2.20
CA TYR A 143 -5.07 7.89 2.81
C TYR A 143 -3.91 7.21 2.07
N ILE A 144 -2.71 7.68 2.35
CA ILE A 144 -1.44 7.02 2.00
C ILE A 144 -0.79 6.62 3.32
N GLY A 145 -0.27 5.41 3.42
CA GLY A 145 0.46 4.94 4.59
C GLY A 145 1.78 4.29 4.19
N CYS A 146 2.72 4.27 5.12
CA CYS A 146 3.97 3.53 4.98
C CYS A 146 4.03 2.47 6.07
N CYS A 147 4.37 1.23 5.72
CA CYS A 147 4.60 0.16 6.68
C CYS A 147 5.51 -0.91 6.07
N CYS A 148 6.14 -1.72 6.90
CA CYS A 148 6.91 -2.85 6.41
C CYS A 148 5.99 -4.01 6.02
N GLN A 149 6.46 -4.85 5.10
CA GLN A 149 5.71 -6.00 4.59
C GLN A 149 5.26 -6.97 5.70
N PRO A 150 6.06 -7.31 6.72
CA PRO A 150 5.60 -8.16 7.82
C PRO A 150 4.44 -7.54 8.61
N PHE A 151 4.47 -6.23 8.85
CA PHE A 151 3.38 -5.53 9.52
C PHE A 151 2.10 -5.55 8.66
N PHE A 152 2.23 -5.25 7.37
CA PHE A 152 1.09 -5.32 6.45
C PHE A 152 0.47 -6.72 6.42
N ALA A 153 1.28 -7.75 6.24
CA ALA A 153 0.79 -9.14 6.18
C ALA A 153 0.06 -9.56 7.46
N LYS A 154 0.56 -9.13 8.63
CA LYS A 154 -0.09 -9.42 9.93
C LYS A 154 -1.42 -8.70 10.10
N HIS A 155 -1.56 -7.48 9.59
CA HIS A 155 -2.70 -6.59 9.87
C HIS A 155 -3.58 -6.30 8.64
N VAL A 156 -3.41 -7.05 7.54
CA VAL A 156 -4.17 -6.81 6.29
C VAL A 156 -5.68 -6.85 6.50
N ASP A 157 -6.17 -7.73 7.36
CA ASP A 157 -7.60 -7.84 7.65
C ASP A 157 -8.11 -6.68 8.51
N ASP A 158 -7.28 -6.11 9.37
CA ASP A 158 -7.60 -4.92 10.13
C ASP A 158 -7.70 -3.70 9.19
N PHE A 159 -6.75 -3.54 8.27
CA PHE A 159 -6.85 -2.51 7.22
C PHE A 159 -8.13 -2.63 6.41
N LYS A 160 -8.51 -3.84 6.00
CA LYS A 160 -9.78 -4.09 5.28
C LYS A 160 -11.00 -3.75 6.13
N ARG A 161 -10.97 -4.11 7.42
CA ARG A 161 -12.06 -3.86 8.37
C ARG A 161 -12.30 -2.37 8.62
N SER A 162 -11.29 -1.52 8.49
CA SER A 162 -11.44 -0.06 8.58
C SER A 162 -12.40 0.48 7.50
N ARG A 163 -12.49 -0.19 6.35
CA ARG A 163 -13.25 0.23 5.17
C ARG A 163 -12.84 1.63 4.64
N LEU A 164 -11.68 2.12 5.03
CA LEU A 164 -11.12 3.36 4.51
C LEU A 164 -10.18 3.03 3.36
N PRO A 165 -10.40 3.55 2.14
CA PRO A 165 -9.52 3.33 1.01
C PRO A 165 -8.11 3.86 1.26
N GLY A 166 -7.09 3.05 0.97
CA GLY A 166 -5.72 3.44 1.21
C GLY A 166 -4.71 2.80 0.26
N ILE A 167 -3.62 3.52 0.05
CA ILE A 167 -2.40 3.03 -0.58
C ILE A 167 -1.36 2.87 0.51
N LEU A 168 -0.74 1.69 0.58
CA LEU A 168 0.32 1.37 1.53
C LEU A 168 1.62 1.16 0.78
N LEU A 169 2.63 1.94 1.15
CA LEU A 169 3.98 1.88 0.61
C LEU A 169 4.83 1.00 1.52
N ASP A 170 5.43 -0.03 0.95
CA ASP A 170 6.38 -0.87 1.66
C ASP A 170 7.66 -0.10 1.91
N ILE A 171 8.12 -0.12 3.15
CA ILE A 171 9.40 0.44 3.55
C ILE A 171 10.31 -0.68 4.02
N ASP A 172 11.52 -0.71 3.49
CA ASP A 172 12.53 -1.63 3.97
C ASP A 172 12.90 -1.29 5.41
N ASN A 173 12.65 -2.22 6.33
CA ASN A 173 13.13 -2.14 7.70
C ASN A 173 14.63 -2.50 7.76
N THR A 174 15.45 -1.73 7.04
CA THR A 174 16.91 -1.83 7.13
C THR A 174 17.44 -0.71 8.04
N THR A 175 17.16 -0.83 9.32
CA THR A 175 17.93 -0.15 10.38
C THR A 175 18.12 -1.10 11.52
#